data_ad25bc836d09a49558edc1b0587f2002
#
_entry.id   ad25bc836d09a49558edc1b0587f2002
#
_cell.length_a   1.000
_cell.length_b   1.000
_cell.length_c   1.000
_cell.angle_alpha   90.00
_cell.angle_beta   90.00
_cell.angle_gamma   90.00
#
_symmetry.space_group_name_H-M   'P 1'
#
loop_
_entity.id
_entity.type
_entity.pdbx_description
1 polymer ?
#
loop_
_entity_poly.entity_id
_entity_poly.type
_entity_poly.pdbx_seq_one_letter_code
_entity_poly.pdbx_strand_id
1 'polypeptide(L)'
;MKAKAGIILLGLLVLSAALQSQIPSGRDVVKPETYSSLDPAGRGSAFQVAVVMKIRPGFHVNAREKSEDYLIATDLKAELPAGFNSGEVSYPKGKLEKFAFSKIPLNVYQGTVILRMPVTALANAPLGEQHIPLKLRYQACSGALCLPPVTLTLDATLNVAASASAARPAHLEIFGKQ
;
A
#
# COMPACT_ATOMS: atom_id res chain seq x y z
N MET A 1 48.05 46.61 47.81
CA MET A 1 46.93 46.53 46.80
C MET A 1 46.99 45.19 46.19
N LYS A 2 46.02 44.27 46.51
CA LYS A 2 45.99 42.87 46.04
C LYS A 2 44.83 42.76 45.10
N ALA A 3 45.12 42.52 43.78
CA ALA A 3 44.12 42.24 42.75
C ALA A 3 43.67 40.74 42.80
N LYS A 4 42.39 40.50 43.01
CA LYS A 4 41.82 39.15 42.95
C LYS A 4 41.39 38.88 41.52
N ALA A 5 42.05 37.93 40.87
CA ALA A 5 41.62 37.39 39.55
C ALA A 5 40.45 36.45 39.77
N GLY A 6 39.27 36.79 39.23
CA GLY A 6 38.10 35.92 39.18
C GLY A 6 38.15 35.04 37.94
N ILE A 7 38.19 33.73 38.15
CA ILE A 7 38.09 32.74 37.08
C ILE A 7 36.59 32.52 36.77
N ILE A 8 36.13 32.96 35.60
CA ILE A 8 34.80 32.68 35.07
C ILE A 8 34.86 31.32 34.40
N LEU A 9 34.29 30.31 35.02
CA LEU A 9 34.14 28.97 34.48
C LEU A 9 32.92 28.98 33.56
N LEU A 10 33.17 29.08 32.25
CA LEU A 10 32.12 29.01 31.23
C LEU A 10 31.74 27.54 31.01
N GLY A 11 30.66 27.09 31.66
CA GLY A 11 30.12 25.76 31.50
C GLY A 11 29.49 25.59 30.10
N LEU A 12 30.14 24.84 29.20
CA LEU A 12 29.57 24.42 27.92
C LEU A 12 28.51 23.35 28.19
N LEU A 13 27.24 23.77 28.18
CA LEU A 13 26.10 22.83 28.18
C LEU A 13 26.00 22.20 26.77
N VAL A 14 26.56 21.02 26.58
CA VAL A 14 26.41 20.23 25.38
C VAL A 14 25.00 19.61 25.42
N LEU A 15 24.08 20.25 24.72
CA LEU A 15 22.70 19.74 24.50
C LEU A 15 22.78 18.56 23.53
N SER A 16 22.94 17.36 24.09
CA SER A 16 22.85 16.10 23.31
C SER A 16 21.40 15.91 22.85
N ALA A 17 21.07 16.37 21.65
CA ALA A 17 19.82 16.01 20.98
C ALA A 17 19.87 14.52 20.65
N ALA A 18 19.33 13.68 21.53
CA ALA A 18 19.09 12.28 21.23
C ALA A 18 18.11 12.22 20.05
N LEU A 19 18.60 11.85 18.86
CA LEU A 19 17.75 11.45 17.75
C LEU A 19 17.01 10.17 18.17
N GLN A 20 15.85 10.34 18.78
CA GLN A 20 14.93 9.22 18.98
C GLN A 20 14.46 8.77 17.61
N SER A 21 14.99 7.66 17.13
CA SER A 21 14.45 6.96 15.97
C SER A 21 13.03 6.50 16.33
N GLN A 22 12.04 7.31 15.95
CA GLN A 22 10.64 6.97 16.19
C GLN A 22 10.29 5.77 15.30
N ILE A 23 9.81 4.71 15.94
CA ILE A 23 9.23 3.57 15.22
C ILE A 23 8.05 4.11 14.41
N PRO A 24 8.03 3.95 13.06
CA PRO A 24 6.96 4.50 12.25
C PRO A 24 5.62 3.81 12.57
N SER A 25 4.54 4.51 12.33
CA SER A 25 3.22 3.87 12.31
C SER A 25 3.16 2.83 11.17
N GLY A 26 2.42 1.75 11.37
CA GLY A 26 2.16 0.78 10.28
C GLY A 26 1.60 1.45 9.02
N ARG A 27 0.85 2.56 9.16
CA ARG A 27 0.31 3.36 8.04
C ARG A 27 1.39 4.05 7.20
N ASP A 28 2.54 4.36 7.78
CA ASP A 28 3.63 5.07 7.12
C ASP A 28 4.60 4.13 6.39
N VAL A 29 4.41 2.81 6.56
CA VAL A 29 5.26 1.79 5.95
C VAL A 29 4.88 1.53 4.49
N VAL A 30 3.60 1.59 4.15
CA VAL A 30 3.13 1.36 2.78
C VAL A 30 2.52 2.64 2.24
N LYS A 31 3.00 3.07 1.06
CA LYS A 31 2.39 4.14 0.26
C LYS A 31 1.63 3.48 -0.89
N PRO A 32 0.31 3.31 -0.78
CA PRO A 32 -0.50 2.71 -1.83
C PRO A 32 -0.92 3.76 -2.86
N GLU A 33 -0.96 3.36 -4.13
CA GLU A 33 -1.51 4.12 -5.25
C GLU A 33 -2.50 3.22 -6.00
N THR A 34 -3.57 3.81 -6.53
CA THR A 34 -4.63 3.08 -7.23
C THR A 34 -4.66 3.47 -8.71
N TYR A 35 -4.93 2.51 -9.58
CA TYR A 35 -4.95 2.70 -11.02
C TYR A 35 -6.07 1.89 -11.66
N SER A 36 -6.67 2.42 -12.74
CA SER A 36 -7.57 1.69 -13.62
C SER A 36 -6.89 1.41 -14.95
N SER A 37 -7.06 0.21 -15.52
CA SER A 37 -6.49 -0.13 -16.82
C SER A 37 -7.24 0.49 -18.01
N LEU A 38 -8.43 1.04 -17.77
CA LEU A 38 -9.20 1.83 -18.73
C LEU A 38 -9.62 3.15 -18.10
N ASP A 39 -9.43 4.25 -18.83
CA ASP A 39 -9.99 5.56 -18.50
C ASP A 39 -10.18 6.39 -19.79
N PRO A 40 -11.43 6.59 -20.26
CA PRO A 40 -12.65 6.05 -19.70
C PRO A 40 -12.77 4.52 -19.89
N ALA A 41 -13.45 3.87 -18.94
CA ALA A 41 -14.04 2.55 -19.15
C ALA A 41 -15.39 2.70 -19.85
N GLY A 42 -15.72 1.83 -20.79
CA GLY A 42 -17.04 1.87 -21.42
C GLY A 42 -18.05 0.98 -20.67
N ARG A 43 -19.34 1.32 -20.71
CA ARG A 43 -20.39 0.38 -20.31
C ARG A 43 -20.24 -0.95 -21.06
N GLY A 44 -20.33 -2.08 -20.36
CA GLY A 44 -20.07 -3.41 -20.89
C GLY A 44 -18.60 -3.79 -20.97
N SER A 45 -17.65 -2.92 -20.60
CA SER A 45 -16.22 -3.24 -20.63
C SER A 45 -15.76 -3.94 -19.36
N ALA A 46 -14.88 -4.92 -19.54
CA ALA A 46 -14.06 -5.48 -18.48
C ALA A 46 -12.71 -4.73 -18.43
N PHE A 47 -12.23 -4.43 -17.23
CA PHE A 47 -10.97 -3.75 -16.98
C PHE A 47 -10.36 -4.23 -15.67
N GLN A 48 -9.19 -3.73 -15.32
CA GLN A 48 -8.54 -4.04 -14.06
C GLN A 48 -8.38 -2.78 -13.20
N VAL A 49 -8.58 -2.93 -11.90
CA VAL A 49 -8.13 -1.98 -10.88
C VAL A 49 -6.88 -2.56 -10.25
N ALA A 50 -5.83 -1.75 -10.14
CA ALA A 50 -4.60 -2.13 -9.46
C ALA A 50 -4.37 -1.27 -8.22
N VAL A 51 -3.80 -1.90 -7.19
CA VAL A 51 -3.22 -1.21 -6.03
C VAL A 51 -1.72 -1.47 -6.05
N VAL A 52 -0.95 -0.42 -6.27
CA VAL A 52 0.51 -0.44 -6.23
C VAL A 52 0.96 -0.08 -4.82
N MET A 53 1.49 -1.05 -4.10
CA MET A 53 1.99 -0.90 -2.73
C MET A 53 3.49 -0.61 -2.78
N LYS A 54 3.93 0.60 -2.42
CA LYS A 54 5.34 0.94 -2.24
C LYS A 54 5.71 0.76 -0.78
N ILE A 55 6.41 -0.34 -0.46
CA ILE A 55 6.79 -0.71 0.90
C ILE A 55 8.13 -0.03 1.23
N ARG A 56 8.18 0.65 2.37
CA ARG A 56 9.37 1.36 2.85
C ARG A 56 10.56 0.42 2.99
N PRO A 57 11.79 0.80 2.53
CA PRO A 57 13.00 0.03 2.76
C PRO A 57 13.21 -0.34 4.24
N GLY A 58 13.68 -1.56 4.50
CA GLY A 58 13.85 -2.11 5.85
C GLY A 58 12.57 -2.69 6.47
N PHE A 59 11.43 -2.59 5.75
CA PHE A 59 10.15 -3.20 6.14
C PHE A 59 9.68 -4.21 5.12
N HIS A 60 8.79 -5.08 5.58
CA HIS A 60 8.03 -6.02 4.77
C HIS A 60 6.59 -6.09 5.28
N VAL A 61 5.69 -6.62 4.48
CA VAL A 61 4.34 -6.99 4.90
C VAL A 61 4.13 -8.47 4.62
N ASN A 62 3.31 -9.14 5.41
CA ASN A 62 3.01 -10.56 5.15
C ASN A 62 2.30 -10.70 3.80
N ALA A 63 2.68 -11.71 3.01
CA ALA A 63 2.02 -12.00 1.75
C ALA A 63 0.57 -12.47 1.96
N ARG A 64 -0.20 -12.60 0.88
CA ARG A 64 -1.57 -13.16 0.93
C ARG A 64 -1.56 -14.56 1.52
N GLU A 65 -0.64 -15.40 1.06
CA GLU A 65 -0.40 -16.74 1.59
C GLU A 65 0.64 -16.64 2.71
N LYS A 66 0.19 -16.35 3.92
CA LYS A 66 1.03 -16.22 5.11
C LYS A 66 1.61 -17.54 5.56
N SER A 67 2.81 -17.54 6.16
CA SER A 67 3.50 -18.75 6.61
C SER A 67 3.00 -19.29 7.95
N GLU A 68 2.35 -18.46 8.77
CA GLU A 68 1.91 -18.80 10.13
C GLU A 68 0.50 -18.22 10.39
N ASP A 69 -0.31 -18.95 11.17
CA ASP A 69 -1.72 -18.59 11.39
C ASP A 69 -1.92 -17.29 12.16
N TYR A 70 -1.00 -16.95 13.06
CA TYR A 70 -1.06 -15.71 13.85
C TYR A 70 -0.71 -14.45 13.05
N LEU A 71 -0.08 -14.59 11.88
CA LEU A 71 0.27 -13.46 11.03
C LEU A 71 -0.99 -12.89 10.34
N ILE A 72 -0.98 -11.59 10.11
CA ILE A 72 -2.05 -10.91 9.35
C ILE A 72 -1.63 -10.81 7.89
N ALA A 73 -2.34 -11.51 7.02
CA ALA A 73 -2.11 -11.47 5.58
C ALA A 73 -2.43 -10.10 4.99
N THR A 74 -1.76 -9.76 3.88
CA THR A 74 -2.20 -8.65 3.01
C THR A 74 -3.51 -9.04 2.33
N ASP A 75 -4.53 -8.18 2.47
CA ASP A 75 -5.88 -8.40 1.95
C ASP A 75 -6.43 -7.12 1.33
N LEU A 76 -7.02 -7.23 0.15
CA LEU A 76 -7.67 -6.13 -0.57
C LEU A 76 -9.14 -6.47 -0.78
N LYS A 77 -10.02 -5.57 -0.38
CA LYS A 77 -11.47 -5.68 -0.60
C LYS A 77 -11.98 -4.43 -1.29
N ALA A 78 -12.94 -4.58 -2.19
CA ALA A 78 -13.65 -3.48 -2.82
C ALA A 78 -15.08 -3.39 -2.30
N GLU A 79 -15.56 -2.16 -2.18
CA GLU A 79 -16.97 -1.84 -1.94
C GLU A 79 -17.52 -1.28 -3.26
N LEU A 80 -17.99 -2.18 -4.14
CA LEU A 80 -18.38 -1.81 -5.49
C LEU A 80 -19.66 -0.97 -5.49
N PRO A 81 -19.67 0.18 -6.21
CA PRO A 81 -20.89 0.93 -6.44
C PRO A 81 -21.85 0.17 -7.38
N ALA A 82 -23.11 0.62 -7.41
CA ALA A 82 -24.08 0.05 -8.33
C ALA A 82 -23.60 0.14 -9.79
N GLY A 83 -23.85 -0.90 -10.57
CA GLY A 83 -23.42 -0.98 -11.97
C GLY A 83 -22.00 -1.51 -12.17
N PHE A 84 -21.34 -2.00 -11.12
CA PHE A 84 -20.03 -2.66 -11.22
C PHE A 84 -20.06 -4.05 -10.58
N ASN A 85 -19.30 -4.97 -11.19
CA ASN A 85 -18.98 -6.28 -10.61
C ASN A 85 -17.45 -6.45 -10.57
N SER A 86 -16.94 -7.25 -9.63
CA SER A 86 -15.53 -7.64 -9.60
C SER A 86 -15.37 -9.15 -9.54
N GLY A 87 -14.24 -9.63 -10.05
CA GLY A 87 -13.74 -10.97 -9.77
C GLY A 87 -12.80 -10.97 -8.55
N GLU A 88 -12.10 -12.09 -8.38
CA GLU A 88 -11.14 -12.27 -7.30
C GLU A 88 -9.90 -11.39 -7.48
N VAL A 89 -9.36 -10.91 -6.36
CA VAL A 89 -8.10 -10.17 -6.36
C VAL A 89 -6.94 -11.13 -6.63
N SER A 90 -6.10 -10.78 -7.59
CA SER A 90 -4.84 -11.46 -7.88
C SER A 90 -3.72 -10.85 -7.06
N TYR A 91 -3.04 -11.71 -6.32
CA TYR A 91 -1.88 -11.36 -5.49
C TYR A 91 -0.62 -11.94 -6.12
N PRO A 92 0.50 -11.20 -6.17
CA PRO A 92 1.76 -11.77 -6.62
C PRO A 92 2.27 -12.80 -5.62
N LYS A 93 3.13 -13.70 -6.10
CA LYS A 93 3.84 -14.63 -5.21
C LYS A 93 4.75 -13.86 -4.26
N GLY A 94 4.67 -14.12 -2.96
CA GLY A 94 5.59 -13.59 -1.98
C GLY A 94 6.97 -14.25 -2.05
N LYS A 95 7.92 -13.71 -1.31
CA LYS A 95 9.26 -14.27 -1.12
C LYS A 95 9.38 -14.87 0.28
N LEU A 96 10.02 -16.03 0.37
CA LEU A 96 10.38 -16.63 1.66
C LEU A 96 11.66 -15.97 2.19
N GLU A 97 11.55 -15.28 3.31
CA GLU A 97 12.65 -14.56 3.98
C GLU A 97 12.82 -15.04 5.42
N LYS A 98 14.07 -15.17 5.86
CA LYS A 98 14.40 -15.51 7.25
C LYS A 98 14.53 -14.25 8.09
N PHE A 99 13.86 -14.23 9.24
CA PHE A 99 13.94 -13.16 10.22
C PHE A 99 14.37 -13.71 11.57
N ALA A 100 15.13 -12.92 12.35
CA ALA A 100 15.66 -13.37 13.65
C ALA A 100 14.56 -13.73 14.67
N PHE A 101 13.38 -13.16 14.53
CA PHE A 101 12.23 -13.40 15.40
C PHE A 101 11.37 -14.61 14.98
N SER A 102 11.66 -15.27 13.85
CA SER A 102 10.87 -16.41 13.34
C SER A 102 11.73 -17.67 13.22
N LYS A 103 11.17 -18.81 13.62
CA LYS A 103 11.81 -20.13 13.50
C LYS A 103 11.81 -20.63 12.04
N ILE A 104 10.86 -20.21 11.23
CA ILE A 104 10.71 -20.59 9.82
C ILE A 104 10.82 -19.37 8.91
N PRO A 105 11.14 -19.55 7.62
CA PRO A 105 11.05 -18.46 6.65
C PRO A 105 9.60 -17.99 6.52
N LEU A 106 9.41 -16.66 6.51
CA LEU A 106 8.10 -16.04 6.32
C LEU A 106 7.89 -15.65 4.87
N ASN A 107 6.66 -15.86 4.37
CA ASN A 107 6.25 -15.44 3.04
C ASN A 107 5.82 -13.97 3.08
N VAL A 108 6.58 -13.09 2.43
CA VAL A 108 6.45 -11.65 2.59
C VAL A 108 6.50 -10.90 1.26
N TYR A 109 5.99 -9.67 1.27
CA TYR A 109 6.17 -8.68 0.22
C TYR A 109 7.14 -7.60 0.68
N GLN A 110 8.01 -7.15 -0.24
CA GLN A 110 8.98 -6.07 -0.07
C GLN A 110 9.05 -5.21 -1.34
N GLY A 111 9.50 -3.98 -1.21
CA GLY A 111 9.66 -3.06 -2.34
C GLY A 111 8.32 -2.67 -2.96
N THR A 112 8.17 -2.81 -4.27
CA THR A 112 6.92 -2.49 -4.98
C THR A 112 6.16 -3.76 -5.31
N VAL A 113 4.90 -3.81 -4.90
CA VAL A 113 3.98 -4.94 -5.08
C VAL A 113 2.69 -4.45 -5.71
N ILE A 114 2.17 -5.17 -6.71
CA ILE A 114 0.96 -4.79 -7.43
C ILE A 114 -0.11 -5.86 -7.22
N LEU A 115 -1.20 -5.47 -6.58
CA LEU A 115 -2.42 -6.25 -6.46
C LEU A 115 -3.35 -5.87 -7.61
N ARG A 116 -4.02 -6.84 -8.25
CA ARG A 116 -4.93 -6.58 -9.38
C ARG A 116 -6.29 -7.21 -9.12
N MET A 117 -7.34 -6.49 -9.47
CA MET A 117 -8.72 -6.94 -9.36
C MET A 117 -9.42 -6.71 -10.69
N PRO A 118 -9.96 -7.76 -11.33
CA PRO A 118 -10.79 -7.59 -12.51
C PRO A 118 -12.11 -6.94 -12.11
N VAL A 119 -12.56 -5.96 -12.90
CA VAL A 119 -13.79 -5.22 -12.71
C VAL A 119 -14.53 -5.16 -14.04
N THR A 120 -15.86 -5.18 -13.99
CA THR A 120 -16.73 -4.99 -15.15
C THR A 120 -17.68 -3.82 -14.89
N ALA A 121 -17.66 -2.82 -15.76
CA ALA A 121 -18.71 -1.82 -15.83
C ALA A 121 -19.91 -2.39 -16.57
N LEU A 122 -21.02 -2.62 -15.86
CA LEU A 122 -22.24 -3.19 -16.44
C LEU A 122 -22.92 -2.19 -17.38
N ALA A 123 -23.90 -2.65 -18.16
CA ALA A 123 -24.67 -1.81 -19.09
C ALA A 123 -25.40 -0.64 -18.40
N ASN A 124 -25.70 -0.77 -17.11
CA ASN A 124 -26.35 0.25 -16.28
C ASN A 124 -25.38 1.04 -15.39
N ALA A 125 -24.05 0.88 -15.54
CA ALA A 125 -23.09 1.67 -14.75
C ALA A 125 -23.35 3.17 -14.94
N PRO A 126 -23.31 3.99 -13.89
CA PRO A 126 -23.47 5.44 -14.03
C PRO A 126 -22.37 6.01 -14.93
N LEU A 127 -22.71 7.05 -15.73
CA LEU A 127 -21.75 7.73 -16.60
C LEU A 127 -20.95 8.77 -15.85
N GLY A 128 -19.79 9.17 -16.39
CA GLY A 128 -18.90 10.16 -15.82
C GLY A 128 -17.98 9.58 -14.77
N GLU A 129 -17.48 10.43 -13.89
CA GLU A 129 -16.54 10.03 -12.83
C GLU A 129 -17.19 9.07 -11.83
N GLN A 130 -16.52 7.98 -11.58
CA GLN A 130 -16.92 6.93 -10.64
C GLN A 130 -15.79 6.64 -9.67
N HIS A 131 -16.17 6.26 -8.46
CA HIS A 131 -15.28 5.92 -7.36
C HIS A 131 -15.48 4.46 -6.97
N ILE A 132 -14.40 3.72 -6.86
CA ILE A 132 -14.40 2.33 -6.35
C ILE A 132 -13.63 2.33 -5.02
N PRO A 133 -14.32 2.43 -3.88
CA PRO A 133 -13.71 2.36 -2.56
C PRO A 133 -13.05 1.00 -2.33
N LEU A 134 -11.82 1.04 -1.80
CA LEU A 134 -11.01 -0.13 -1.53
C LEU A 134 -10.55 -0.12 -0.08
N LYS A 135 -10.47 -1.28 0.55
CA LYS A 135 -9.90 -1.49 1.89
C LYS A 135 -8.68 -2.39 1.76
N LEU A 136 -7.50 -1.82 1.96
CA LEU A 136 -6.22 -2.55 1.99
C LEU A 136 -5.83 -2.81 3.44
N ARG A 137 -5.86 -4.08 3.86
CA ARG A 137 -5.41 -4.53 5.18
C ARG A 137 -4.05 -5.19 5.07
N TYR A 138 -3.13 -4.87 5.99
CA TYR A 138 -1.82 -5.51 6.09
C TYR A 138 -1.24 -5.37 7.50
N GLN A 139 -0.19 -6.14 7.76
CA GLN A 139 0.67 -5.98 8.91
C GLN A 139 2.10 -5.77 8.44
N ALA A 140 2.69 -4.65 8.82
CA ALA A 140 4.08 -4.31 8.50
C ALA A 140 5.01 -4.77 9.62
N CYS A 141 6.16 -5.34 9.23
CA CYS A 141 7.20 -5.79 10.15
C CYS A 141 8.55 -5.26 9.67
N SER A 142 9.45 -4.98 10.63
CA SER A 142 10.90 -4.78 10.38
C SER A 142 11.62 -6.11 10.55
N GLY A 143 12.96 -6.12 10.48
CA GLY A 143 13.76 -7.29 10.82
C GLY A 143 13.72 -7.69 12.31
N ALA A 144 13.16 -6.84 13.19
CA ALA A 144 13.16 -7.04 14.63
C ALA A 144 11.77 -7.20 15.25
N LEU A 145 10.75 -6.54 14.70
CA LEU A 145 9.40 -6.51 15.29
C LEU A 145 8.32 -6.28 14.22
N CYS A 146 7.10 -6.72 14.55
CA CYS A 146 5.90 -6.42 13.78
C CYS A 146 5.11 -5.28 14.43
N LEU A 147 4.62 -4.37 13.59
CA LEU A 147 3.75 -3.27 13.98
C LEU A 147 2.29 -3.77 14.09
N PRO A 148 1.42 -3.07 14.78
CA PRO A 148 0.00 -3.36 14.76
C PRO A 148 -0.55 -3.39 13.32
N PRO A 149 -1.46 -4.32 12.99
CA PRO A 149 -2.09 -4.36 11.67
C PRO A 149 -2.91 -3.10 11.42
N VAL A 150 -2.93 -2.66 10.17
CA VAL A 150 -3.67 -1.47 9.74
C VAL A 150 -4.60 -1.81 8.58
N THR A 151 -5.65 -1.01 8.43
CA THR A 151 -6.51 -0.98 7.25
C THR A 151 -6.49 0.44 6.70
N LEU A 152 -6.12 0.57 5.42
CA LEU A 152 -6.16 1.82 4.67
C LEU A 152 -7.42 1.83 3.80
N THR A 153 -8.13 2.95 3.80
CA THR A 153 -9.19 3.21 2.82
C THR A 153 -8.56 3.93 1.65
N LEU A 154 -8.77 3.40 0.46
CA LEU A 154 -8.28 3.91 -0.82
C LEU A 154 -9.46 4.14 -1.73
N ASP A 155 -9.24 4.88 -2.81
CA ASP A 155 -10.25 5.12 -3.82
C ASP A 155 -9.63 4.97 -5.21
N ALA A 156 -10.22 4.14 -6.06
CA ALA A 156 -9.84 4.04 -7.47
C ALA A 156 -10.85 4.84 -8.30
N THR A 157 -10.40 5.95 -8.89
CA THR A 157 -11.22 6.83 -9.70
C THR A 157 -11.05 6.52 -11.17
N LEU A 158 -12.15 6.50 -11.93
CA LEU A 158 -12.16 6.36 -13.39
C LEU A 158 -13.40 7.04 -13.98
N ASN A 159 -13.35 7.35 -15.27
CA ASN A 159 -14.54 7.82 -16.00
C ASN A 159 -15.25 6.64 -16.67
N VAL A 160 -16.59 6.68 -16.70
CA VAL A 160 -17.41 5.71 -17.44
C VAL A 160 -18.05 6.37 -18.64
N ALA A 161 -17.77 5.81 -19.83
CA ALA A 161 -18.35 6.21 -21.10
C ALA A 161 -19.58 5.37 -21.47
N ALA A 162 -20.41 5.87 -22.39
CA ALA A 162 -21.70 5.26 -22.76
C ALA A 162 -21.58 3.89 -23.45
N SER A 163 -20.44 3.58 -24.07
CA SER A 163 -20.25 2.32 -24.82
C SER A 163 -18.84 1.76 -24.63
N ALA A 164 -18.70 0.45 -24.81
CA ALA A 164 -17.42 -0.24 -24.77
C ALA A 164 -16.41 0.29 -25.82
N SER A 165 -16.91 0.76 -26.97
CA SER A 165 -16.06 1.33 -28.04
C SER A 165 -15.39 2.65 -27.66
N ALA A 166 -15.89 3.34 -26.65
CA ALA A 166 -15.28 4.55 -26.10
C ALA A 166 -14.16 4.28 -25.09
N ALA A 167 -13.99 3.05 -24.64
CA ALA A 167 -12.95 2.67 -23.69
C ALA A 167 -11.54 2.99 -24.24
N ARG A 168 -10.68 3.46 -23.38
CA ARG A 168 -9.27 3.75 -23.72
C ARG A 168 -8.33 3.14 -22.70
N PRO A 169 -7.29 2.43 -23.16
CA PRO A 169 -6.24 1.94 -22.28
C PRO A 169 -5.57 3.08 -21.51
N ALA A 170 -5.34 2.86 -20.24
CA ALA A 170 -4.66 3.77 -19.33
C ALA A 170 -3.58 3.02 -18.56
N HIS A 171 -2.59 3.74 -18.04
CA HIS A 171 -1.55 3.21 -17.15
C HIS A 171 -0.85 1.95 -17.70
N LEU A 172 -0.41 1.99 -18.96
CA LEU A 172 0.26 0.85 -19.63
C LEU A 172 1.53 0.40 -18.91
N GLU A 173 2.16 1.30 -18.16
CA GLU A 173 3.32 1.01 -17.29
C GLU A 173 2.98 0.06 -16.12
N ILE A 174 1.71 0.03 -15.71
CA ILE A 174 1.20 -0.84 -14.63
C ILE A 174 0.60 -2.13 -15.19
N PHE A 175 -0.15 -2.02 -16.30
CA PHE A 175 -0.95 -3.14 -16.83
C PHE A 175 -0.33 -3.84 -18.03
N GLY A 176 0.68 -3.26 -18.66
CA GLY A 176 1.22 -3.71 -19.93
C GLY A 176 0.31 -3.35 -21.12
N LYS A 177 0.75 -3.71 -22.33
CA LYS A 177 -0.12 -3.60 -23.52
C LYS A 177 -1.22 -4.66 -23.42
N GLN A 178 -2.45 -4.23 -23.46
CA GLN A 178 -3.64 -5.11 -23.54
C GLN A 178 -3.90 -5.51 -24.97
#